data_b13d8571482b53d2ded5bffaaee700ce
#
_entry.id   b13d8571482b53d2ded5bffaaee700ce
#
_cell.length_a   1.000
_cell.length_b   1.000
_cell.length_c   1.000
_cell.angle_alpha   90.00
_cell.angle_beta   90.00
_cell.angle_gamma   90.00
#
_symmetry.space_group_name_H-M   'P 1'
#
loop_
_entity.id
_entity.type
_entity.pdbx_description
1 polymer ?
#
loop_
_entity_poly.entity_id
_entity_poly.type
_entity_poly.pdbx_seq_one_letter_code
_entity_poly.pdbx_strand_id
1 'polypeptide(L)'
;MIDPHQFTDWVDKWLRNELTETERVEFEALRRSDPVLAQRAREQQQLAQAMQHYGQRSDFRQRLNRIHANLDMDAIREEANQEPNVRPLRHNTGTIRQLWQTYRPILAVAATVALITTFGTLMLIRQYQSSHKQQEQYSMMRRDLQAIRRSQNAILQDLNARERALQINPGQVAGSGFLLSPDGYLVTNTHIIQDADSVYIQSTKGEIYKAKVVYADRKYDLAILQVHEDSSFRVKTALPYGFEAGPSDLGERVFTLGFPREEIVYGEGYLSSKTGYRGDSTAYQVAISVNPGNSGGPLLDEKGNVIGIISGKQTSTEGATFAIKTDYLFRAISAIPTDSLKNNSIRMSRKNGLAKLSRKDQIKKIQENVYIVKVFKHEK
;
A
#
# COMPACT_ATOMS: atom_id res chain seq x y z
N MET A 1 23.82 5.26 18.22
CA MET A 1 23.08 5.02 16.95
C MET A 1 24.16 4.71 15.91
N ILE A 2 24.14 3.52 15.35
CA ILE A 2 25.12 3.13 14.32
C ILE A 2 24.65 3.71 13.00
N ASP A 3 25.61 4.23 12.22
CA ASP A 3 25.36 4.72 10.88
C ASP A 3 24.78 3.59 9.99
N PRO A 4 23.68 3.82 9.27
CA PRO A 4 23.09 2.83 8.35
C PRO A 4 24.08 2.27 7.33
N HIS A 5 25.09 3.05 6.92
CA HIS A 5 26.15 2.62 6.01
C HIS A 5 27.10 1.61 6.67
N GLN A 6 27.45 1.81 7.93
CA GLN A 6 28.32 0.92 8.69
C GLN A 6 27.66 -0.45 8.92
N PHE A 7 26.34 -0.48 9.17
CA PHE A 7 25.61 -1.73 9.31
C PHE A 7 25.58 -2.54 8.01
N THR A 8 25.40 -1.89 6.86
CA THR A 8 25.42 -2.55 5.55
C THR A 8 26.79 -3.16 5.25
N ASP A 9 27.89 -2.44 5.53
CA ASP A 9 29.24 -2.94 5.38
C ASP A 9 29.49 -4.19 6.26
N TRP A 10 29.00 -4.17 7.49
CA TRP A 10 29.09 -5.32 8.38
C TRP A 10 28.29 -6.54 7.91
N VAL A 11 27.11 -6.34 7.31
CA VAL A 11 26.33 -7.42 6.71
C VAL A 11 27.08 -8.02 5.52
N ASP A 12 27.68 -7.21 4.66
CA ASP A 12 28.47 -7.68 3.52
C ASP A 12 29.72 -8.45 3.95
N LYS A 13 30.45 -7.96 4.95
CA LYS A 13 31.59 -8.67 5.55
C LYS A 13 31.16 -9.98 6.23
N TRP A 14 30.01 -9.97 6.90
CA TRP A 14 29.47 -11.18 7.52
C TRP A 14 29.11 -12.25 6.49
N LEU A 15 28.50 -11.87 5.38
CA LEU A 15 28.16 -12.77 4.28
C LEU A 15 29.40 -13.38 3.61
N ARG A 16 30.53 -12.64 3.62
CA ARG A 16 31.82 -13.11 3.08
C ARG A 16 32.70 -13.82 4.12
N ASN A 17 32.24 -13.89 5.37
CA ASN A 17 32.99 -14.41 6.52
C ASN A 17 34.29 -13.63 6.81
N GLU A 18 34.27 -12.32 6.57
CA GLU A 18 35.42 -11.40 6.68
C GLU A 18 35.36 -10.51 7.93
N LEU A 19 34.39 -10.71 8.83
CA LEU A 19 34.29 -9.97 10.09
C LEU A 19 35.40 -10.40 11.05
N THR A 20 36.02 -9.41 11.71
CA THR A 20 36.91 -9.68 12.85
C THR A 20 36.10 -10.18 14.05
N GLU A 21 36.75 -10.86 15.01
CA GLU A 21 36.07 -11.38 16.20
C GLU A 21 35.35 -10.28 17.02
N THR A 22 35.93 -9.09 17.09
CA THR A 22 35.32 -7.95 17.78
C THR A 22 34.06 -7.43 17.02
N GLU A 23 34.17 -7.24 15.73
CA GLU A 23 33.04 -6.83 14.88
C GLU A 23 31.91 -7.86 14.87
N ARG A 24 32.26 -9.15 14.92
CA ARG A 24 31.28 -10.25 14.96
C ARG A 24 30.46 -10.24 16.25
N VAL A 25 31.10 -10.04 17.40
CA VAL A 25 30.39 -9.94 18.68
C VAL A 25 29.44 -8.74 18.70
N GLU A 26 29.89 -7.58 18.22
CA GLU A 26 29.08 -6.38 18.15
C GLU A 26 27.92 -6.53 17.16
N PHE A 27 28.16 -7.12 16.00
CA PHE A 27 27.14 -7.37 15.00
C PHE A 27 26.06 -8.34 15.50
N GLU A 28 26.45 -9.42 16.21
CA GLU A 28 25.49 -10.35 16.79
C GLU A 28 24.69 -9.73 17.94
N ALA A 29 25.31 -8.89 18.76
CA ALA A 29 24.62 -8.14 19.82
C ALA A 29 23.55 -7.20 19.22
N LEU A 30 23.88 -6.49 18.16
CA LEU A 30 22.95 -5.62 17.43
C LEU A 30 21.78 -6.39 16.81
N ARG A 31 22.05 -7.52 16.17
CA ARG A 31 21.00 -8.40 15.63
C ARG A 31 20.03 -8.93 16.69
N ARG A 32 20.51 -9.10 17.94
CA ARG A 32 19.64 -9.54 19.05
C ARG A 32 18.84 -8.40 19.64
N SER A 33 19.37 -7.18 19.64
CA SER A 33 18.72 -6.02 20.26
C SER A 33 17.71 -5.32 19.35
N ASP A 34 17.90 -5.38 18.02
CA ASP A 34 17.05 -4.69 17.05
C ASP A 34 16.43 -5.66 16.02
N PRO A 35 15.10 -5.92 16.10
CA PRO A 35 14.40 -6.80 15.18
C PRO A 35 14.43 -6.34 13.72
N VAL A 36 14.50 -5.01 13.47
CA VAL A 36 14.52 -4.44 12.13
C VAL A 36 15.86 -4.72 11.44
N LEU A 37 16.95 -4.53 12.16
CA LEU A 37 18.30 -4.86 11.69
C LEU A 37 18.48 -6.36 11.46
N ALA A 38 17.90 -7.18 12.34
CA ALA A 38 17.91 -8.64 12.18
C ALA A 38 17.15 -9.09 10.92
N GLN A 39 16.06 -8.43 10.57
CA GLN A 39 15.30 -8.73 9.36
C GLN A 39 16.05 -8.31 8.11
N ARG A 40 16.64 -7.12 8.07
CA ARG A 40 17.48 -6.66 6.95
C ARG A 40 18.66 -7.59 6.67
N ALA A 41 19.35 -8.05 7.71
CA ALA A 41 20.45 -9.00 7.56
C ALA A 41 19.97 -10.33 6.94
N ARG A 42 18.79 -10.82 7.33
CA ARG A 42 18.19 -12.04 6.74
C ARG A 42 17.82 -11.87 5.28
N GLU A 43 17.24 -10.73 4.91
CA GLU A 43 16.86 -10.43 3.52
C GLU A 43 18.09 -10.36 2.61
N GLN A 44 19.18 -9.72 3.04
CA GLN A 44 20.43 -9.69 2.31
C GLN A 44 21.08 -11.08 2.20
N GLN A 45 21.01 -11.89 3.25
CA GLN A 45 21.49 -13.27 3.20
C GLN A 45 20.73 -14.12 2.18
N GLN A 46 19.39 -14.01 2.15
CA GLN A 46 18.57 -14.72 1.17
C GLN A 46 18.87 -14.29 -0.27
N LEU A 47 19.09 -12.99 -0.49
CA LEU A 47 19.47 -12.46 -1.80
C LEU A 47 20.85 -12.98 -2.23
N ALA A 48 21.84 -12.97 -1.34
CA ALA A 48 23.18 -13.48 -1.63
C ALA A 48 23.16 -15.00 -1.97
N GLN A 49 22.40 -15.79 -1.23
CA GLN A 49 22.20 -17.22 -1.51
C GLN A 49 21.53 -17.45 -2.86
N ALA A 50 20.50 -16.67 -3.20
CA ALA A 50 19.83 -16.78 -4.50
C ALA A 50 20.78 -16.44 -5.66
N MET A 51 21.61 -15.41 -5.52
CA MET A 51 22.62 -15.04 -6.51
C MET A 51 23.70 -16.13 -6.66
N GLN A 52 24.15 -16.74 -5.58
CA GLN A 52 25.12 -17.84 -5.60
C GLN A 52 24.56 -19.07 -6.30
N HIS A 53 23.32 -19.44 -6.04
CA HIS A 53 22.63 -20.53 -6.75
C HIS A 53 22.44 -20.25 -8.25
N TYR A 54 22.18 -19.00 -8.60
CA TYR A 54 22.08 -18.58 -10.00
C TYR A 54 23.44 -18.69 -10.71
N GLY A 55 24.51 -18.22 -10.06
CA GLY A 55 25.89 -18.37 -10.58
C GLY A 55 26.26 -19.83 -10.83
N GLN A 56 26.02 -20.72 -9.87
CA GLN A 56 26.29 -22.16 -10.00
C GLN A 56 25.51 -22.80 -11.17
N ARG A 57 24.24 -22.42 -11.36
CA ARG A 57 23.44 -22.89 -12.50
C ARG A 57 23.97 -22.39 -13.84
N SER A 58 24.42 -21.14 -13.88
CA SER A 58 25.01 -20.54 -15.08
C SER A 58 26.31 -21.26 -15.48
N ASP A 59 27.20 -21.47 -14.50
CA ASP A 59 28.46 -22.19 -14.72
C ASP A 59 28.24 -23.65 -15.15
N PHE A 60 27.28 -24.33 -14.54
CA PHE A 60 26.91 -25.68 -14.95
C PHE A 60 26.41 -25.73 -16.40
N ARG A 61 25.57 -24.77 -16.78
CA ARG A 61 25.07 -24.64 -18.16
C ARG A 61 26.19 -24.38 -19.18
N GLN A 62 27.13 -23.50 -18.83
CA GLN A 62 28.30 -23.24 -19.69
C GLN A 62 29.20 -24.44 -19.83
N ARG A 63 29.43 -25.24 -18.77
CA ARG A 63 30.18 -26.48 -18.82
C ARG A 63 29.49 -27.52 -19.69
N LEU A 64 28.18 -27.68 -19.56
CA LEU A 64 27.36 -28.57 -20.38
C LEU A 64 27.44 -28.22 -21.88
N ASN A 65 27.29 -26.93 -22.19
CA ASN A 65 27.39 -26.46 -23.58
C ASN A 65 28.80 -26.66 -24.17
N ARG A 66 29.86 -26.50 -23.35
CA ARG A 66 31.24 -26.73 -23.77
C ARG A 66 31.51 -28.20 -24.00
N ILE A 67 31.00 -29.10 -23.18
CA ILE A 67 31.07 -30.55 -23.38
C ILE A 67 30.33 -30.94 -24.67
N HIS A 68 29.13 -30.42 -24.86
CA HIS A 68 28.30 -30.69 -26.03
C HIS A 68 28.95 -30.18 -27.34
N ALA A 69 29.62 -29.04 -27.31
CA ALA A 69 30.32 -28.49 -28.47
C ALA A 69 31.60 -29.27 -28.83
N ASN A 70 32.18 -30.02 -27.87
CA ASN A 70 33.39 -30.83 -28.08
C ASN A 70 33.09 -32.31 -28.34
N LEU A 71 31.84 -32.73 -28.30
CA LEU A 71 31.42 -34.08 -28.64
C LEU A 71 31.25 -34.19 -30.13
N ASP A 72 32.15 -35.01 -30.77
CA ASP A 72 32.01 -35.39 -32.16
C ASP A 72 30.89 -36.44 -32.29
N MET A 73 29.69 -35.96 -32.58
CA MET A 73 28.48 -36.78 -32.68
C MET A 73 28.55 -37.73 -33.90
N ASP A 74 29.36 -37.39 -34.90
CA ASP A 74 29.53 -38.22 -36.09
C ASP A 74 30.47 -39.40 -35.81
N ALA A 75 31.54 -39.19 -35.03
CA ALA A 75 32.41 -40.25 -34.55
C ALA A 75 31.70 -41.28 -33.65
N ILE A 76 30.84 -40.79 -32.73
CA ILE A 76 30.02 -41.66 -31.86
C ILE A 76 28.99 -42.47 -32.67
N ARG A 77 28.48 -41.91 -33.76
CA ARG A 77 27.52 -42.57 -34.64
C ARG A 77 28.18 -43.64 -35.53
N GLU A 78 29.42 -43.41 -35.94
CA GLU A 78 30.23 -44.39 -36.66
C GLU A 78 30.66 -45.59 -35.78
N GLU A 79 31.03 -45.32 -34.52
CA GLU A 79 31.38 -46.35 -33.54
C GLU A 79 30.19 -47.24 -33.16
N ALA A 80 28.98 -46.63 -33.09
CA ALA A 80 27.74 -47.37 -32.83
C ALA A 80 27.28 -48.24 -34.01
N ASN A 81 27.74 -47.99 -35.25
CA ASN A 81 27.40 -48.72 -36.44
C ASN A 81 28.39 -49.85 -36.76
N GLN A 82 29.50 -49.99 -36.02
CA GLN A 82 30.39 -51.13 -36.17
C GLN A 82 29.80 -52.38 -35.51
N GLU A 83 29.30 -53.29 -36.29
CA GLU A 83 28.79 -54.58 -35.82
C GLU A 83 29.92 -55.40 -35.14
N PRO A 84 29.68 -55.90 -33.91
CA PRO A 84 30.64 -56.79 -33.28
C PRO A 84 30.69 -58.13 -34.01
N ASN A 85 31.86 -58.51 -34.53
CA ASN A 85 32.14 -59.76 -35.21
C ASN A 85 32.10 -60.95 -34.21
N VAL A 86 30.89 -61.52 -34.01
CA VAL A 86 30.68 -62.65 -33.09
C VAL A 86 30.69 -63.96 -33.90
N ARG A 87 31.73 -64.76 -33.72
CA ARG A 87 31.81 -66.15 -34.29
C ARG A 87 30.74 -67.02 -33.64
N PRO A 88 29.95 -67.80 -34.46
CA PRO A 88 28.87 -68.63 -33.90
C PRO A 88 29.40 -69.93 -33.29
N LEU A 89 29.10 -70.22 -32.05
CA LEU A 89 29.21 -71.52 -31.43
C LEU A 89 28.13 -72.45 -31.98
N ARG A 90 28.55 -73.53 -32.65
CA ARG A 90 27.67 -74.59 -33.13
C ARG A 90 27.10 -75.37 -31.93
N HIS A 91 25.80 -75.28 -31.70
CA HIS A 91 25.04 -76.26 -30.92
C HIS A 91 24.03 -76.95 -31.81
N ASN A 92 24.09 -78.29 -31.81
CA ASN A 92 23.28 -79.21 -32.62
C ASN A 92 21.93 -79.43 -31.87
N THR A 93 20.80 -78.87 -32.36
CA THR A 93 19.44 -79.20 -31.91
C THR A 93 18.49 -79.21 -33.10
N GLY A 94 18.24 -80.39 -33.60
CA GLY A 94 17.52 -80.66 -34.86
C GLY A 94 16.01 -80.53 -34.83
N THR A 95 15.34 -80.11 -33.79
CA THR A 95 13.86 -80.00 -33.73
C THR A 95 13.33 -78.55 -33.45
N ILE A 96 14.08 -77.73 -32.79
CA ILE A 96 13.71 -76.35 -32.53
C ILE A 96 13.92 -75.47 -33.78
N ARG A 97 14.80 -75.89 -34.67
CA ARG A 97 15.16 -75.13 -35.89
C ARG A 97 14.02 -75.05 -36.91
N GLN A 98 13.18 -76.10 -37.04
CA GLN A 98 12.08 -76.13 -38.00
C GLN A 98 10.88 -75.21 -37.49
N LEU A 99 10.57 -75.26 -36.21
CA LEU A 99 9.57 -74.37 -35.62
C LEU A 99 10.01 -72.91 -35.71
N TRP A 100 11.28 -72.66 -35.50
CA TRP A 100 11.83 -71.28 -35.53
C TRP A 100 11.84 -70.72 -36.99
N GLN A 101 12.08 -71.51 -37.99
CA GLN A 101 12.03 -71.05 -39.38
C GLN A 101 10.59 -70.72 -39.85
N THR A 102 9.58 -71.42 -39.36
CA THR A 102 8.18 -71.22 -39.74
C THR A 102 7.56 -69.99 -39.07
N TYR A 103 7.96 -69.72 -37.84
CA TYR A 103 7.36 -68.57 -37.06
C TYR A 103 8.23 -67.31 -37.03
N ARG A 104 9.46 -67.39 -37.54
CA ARG A 104 10.41 -66.27 -37.59
C ARG A 104 9.84 -64.99 -38.20
N PRO A 105 9.12 -65.00 -39.32
CA PRO A 105 8.60 -63.78 -39.92
C PRO A 105 7.45 -63.22 -39.08
N ILE A 106 6.62 -64.04 -38.43
CA ILE A 106 5.48 -63.64 -37.61
C ILE A 106 5.98 -63.01 -36.30
N LEU A 107 6.98 -63.59 -35.66
CA LEU A 107 7.64 -63.11 -34.49
C LEU A 107 8.38 -61.77 -34.74
N ALA A 108 9.01 -61.63 -35.91
CA ALA A 108 9.67 -60.40 -36.30
C ALA A 108 8.65 -59.24 -36.47
N VAL A 109 7.54 -59.52 -37.14
CA VAL A 109 6.45 -58.52 -37.28
C VAL A 109 5.82 -58.18 -35.93
N ALA A 110 5.54 -59.16 -35.07
CA ALA A 110 5.01 -58.92 -33.74
C ALA A 110 5.96 -58.08 -32.85
N ALA A 111 7.27 -58.37 -32.90
CA ALA A 111 8.29 -57.61 -32.15
C ALA A 111 8.42 -56.16 -32.66
N THR A 112 8.37 -55.94 -33.97
CA THR A 112 8.41 -54.56 -34.52
C THR A 112 7.17 -53.77 -34.16
N VAL A 113 5.99 -54.36 -34.23
CA VAL A 113 4.74 -53.69 -33.79
C VAL A 113 4.79 -53.36 -32.29
N ALA A 114 5.25 -54.29 -31.44
CA ALA A 114 5.40 -54.07 -30.02
C ALA A 114 6.40 -52.95 -29.69
N LEU A 115 7.53 -52.89 -30.41
CA LEU A 115 8.51 -51.81 -30.24
C LEU A 115 7.98 -50.46 -30.70
N ILE A 116 7.26 -50.38 -31.82
CA ILE A 116 6.66 -49.13 -32.30
C ILE A 116 5.57 -48.65 -31.33
N THR A 117 4.73 -49.55 -30.85
CA THR A 117 3.67 -49.17 -29.90
C THR A 117 4.23 -48.74 -28.54
N THR A 118 5.23 -49.46 -28.00
CA THR A 118 5.88 -49.06 -26.73
C THR A 118 6.65 -47.75 -26.88
N PHE A 119 7.37 -47.56 -28.00
CA PHE A 119 8.05 -46.30 -28.25
C PHE A 119 7.08 -45.13 -28.45
N GLY A 120 5.99 -45.33 -29.19
CA GLY A 120 4.93 -44.34 -29.39
C GLY A 120 4.24 -43.94 -28.11
N THR A 121 3.88 -44.92 -27.26
CA THR A 121 3.26 -44.63 -25.94
C THR A 121 4.22 -43.93 -25.00
N LEU A 122 5.49 -44.30 -24.93
CA LEU A 122 6.51 -43.63 -24.13
C LEU A 122 6.75 -42.17 -24.62
N MET A 123 6.74 -41.95 -25.90
CA MET A 123 6.89 -40.63 -26.50
C MET A 123 5.68 -39.74 -26.19
N LEU A 124 4.46 -40.28 -26.29
CA LEU A 124 3.23 -39.57 -25.93
C LEU A 124 3.18 -39.23 -24.42
N ILE A 125 3.57 -40.16 -23.56
CA ILE A 125 3.62 -39.90 -22.11
C ILE A 125 4.66 -38.83 -21.79
N ARG A 126 5.85 -38.88 -22.40
CA ARG A 126 6.86 -37.81 -22.21
C ARG A 126 6.39 -36.46 -22.71
N GLN A 127 5.74 -36.40 -23.87
CA GLN A 127 5.22 -35.17 -24.44
C GLN A 127 4.09 -34.59 -23.54
N TYR A 128 3.20 -35.43 -23.02
CA TYR A 128 2.14 -35.05 -22.12
C TYR A 128 2.67 -34.51 -20.78
N GLN A 129 3.66 -35.17 -20.18
CA GLN A 129 4.33 -34.72 -18.96
C GLN A 129 5.12 -33.42 -19.13
N SER A 130 5.75 -33.24 -20.30
CA SER A 130 6.52 -32.04 -20.62
C SER A 130 5.62 -30.82 -20.77
N SER A 131 4.46 -30.96 -21.44
CA SER A 131 3.52 -29.86 -21.64
C SER A 131 2.85 -29.40 -20.32
N HIS A 132 2.52 -30.32 -19.43
CA HIS A 132 1.97 -29.97 -18.11
C HIS A 132 2.97 -29.22 -17.23
N LYS A 133 4.22 -29.69 -17.16
CA LYS A 133 5.28 -29.01 -16.42
C LYS A 133 5.57 -27.60 -16.94
N GLN A 134 5.56 -27.41 -18.26
CA GLN A 134 5.73 -26.09 -18.86
C GLN A 134 4.56 -25.15 -18.51
N GLN A 135 3.34 -25.65 -18.50
CA GLN A 135 2.15 -24.85 -18.21
C GLN A 135 2.11 -24.41 -16.74
N GLU A 136 2.51 -25.30 -15.82
CA GLU A 136 2.66 -24.95 -14.39
C GLU A 136 3.77 -23.90 -14.16
N GLN A 137 4.94 -24.08 -14.77
CA GLN A 137 6.03 -23.11 -14.68
C GLN A 137 5.64 -21.75 -15.28
N TYR A 138 4.90 -21.74 -16.39
CA TYR A 138 4.40 -20.50 -16.99
C TYR A 138 3.37 -19.79 -16.11
N SER A 139 2.51 -20.54 -15.43
CA SER A 139 1.51 -20.00 -14.50
C SER A 139 2.13 -19.42 -13.24
N MET A 140 3.16 -20.09 -12.68
CA MET A 140 3.93 -19.58 -11.54
C MET A 140 4.69 -18.30 -11.93
N MET A 141 5.40 -18.31 -13.04
CA MET A 141 6.14 -17.14 -13.52
C MET A 141 5.22 -15.94 -13.80
N ARG A 142 4.01 -16.16 -14.32
CA ARG A 142 3.01 -15.09 -14.47
C ARG A 142 2.54 -14.52 -13.13
N ARG A 143 2.33 -15.37 -12.12
CA ARG A 143 1.96 -14.91 -10.76
C ARG A 143 3.08 -14.10 -10.13
N ASP A 144 4.32 -14.57 -10.25
CA ASP A 144 5.49 -13.87 -9.71
C ASP A 144 5.72 -12.52 -10.42
N LEU A 145 5.58 -12.47 -11.75
CA LEU A 145 5.65 -11.21 -12.49
C LEU A 145 4.52 -10.23 -12.11
N GLN A 146 3.32 -10.74 -11.85
CA GLN A 146 2.22 -9.89 -11.37
C GLN A 146 2.45 -9.39 -9.95
N ALA A 147 3.02 -10.22 -9.07
CA ALA A 147 3.38 -9.83 -7.71
C ALA A 147 4.49 -8.77 -7.72
N ILE A 148 5.54 -8.97 -8.54
CA ILE A 148 6.63 -7.99 -8.73
C ILE A 148 6.09 -6.67 -9.29
N ARG A 149 5.23 -6.69 -10.30
CA ARG A 149 4.61 -5.46 -10.83
C ARG A 149 3.76 -4.74 -9.80
N ARG A 150 3.00 -5.46 -8.97
CA ARG A 150 2.22 -4.85 -7.89
C ARG A 150 3.12 -4.21 -6.84
N SER A 151 4.20 -4.88 -6.43
CA SER A 151 5.15 -4.33 -5.47
C SER A 151 5.92 -3.13 -6.05
N GLN A 152 6.35 -3.19 -7.32
CA GLN A 152 6.97 -2.05 -7.99
C GLN A 152 6.05 -0.85 -8.09
N ASN A 153 4.79 -1.05 -8.46
CA ASN A 153 3.82 0.04 -8.51
C ASN A 153 3.53 0.63 -7.12
N ALA A 154 3.48 -0.19 -6.07
CA ALA A 154 3.33 0.27 -4.70
C ALA A 154 4.55 1.09 -4.25
N ILE A 155 5.77 0.63 -4.56
CA ILE A 155 7.02 1.36 -4.26
C ILE A 155 7.09 2.68 -5.04
N LEU A 156 6.74 2.67 -6.34
CA LEU A 156 6.70 3.89 -7.15
C LEU A 156 5.67 4.89 -6.63
N GLN A 157 4.51 4.42 -6.17
CA GLN A 157 3.51 5.29 -5.55
C GLN A 157 4.02 5.87 -4.22
N ASP A 158 4.69 5.08 -3.39
CA ASP A 158 5.28 5.55 -2.13
C ASP A 158 6.45 6.53 -2.38
N LEU A 159 7.33 6.24 -3.34
CA LEU A 159 8.41 7.15 -3.75
C LEU A 159 7.87 8.46 -4.32
N ASN A 160 6.87 8.41 -5.19
CA ASN A 160 6.24 9.61 -5.74
C ASN A 160 5.51 10.42 -4.65
N ALA A 161 4.91 9.76 -3.66
CA ALA A 161 4.32 10.43 -2.52
C ALA A 161 5.37 11.11 -1.63
N ARG A 162 6.50 10.43 -1.38
CA ARG A 162 7.64 10.99 -0.64
C ARG A 162 8.34 12.12 -1.40
N GLU A 163 8.52 11.99 -2.71
CA GLU A 163 9.12 13.01 -3.55
C GLU A 163 8.24 14.26 -3.63
N ARG A 164 6.91 14.09 -3.74
CA ARG A 164 5.96 15.21 -3.60
C ARG A 164 6.01 15.84 -2.22
N ALA A 165 6.12 15.05 -1.15
CA ALA A 165 6.25 15.54 0.21
C ALA A 165 7.57 16.30 0.45
N LEU A 166 8.66 15.91 -0.24
CA LEU A 166 9.97 16.58 -0.16
C LEU A 166 10.07 17.82 -1.05
N GLN A 167 9.35 17.85 -2.18
CA GLN A 167 9.32 19.02 -3.07
C GLN A 167 8.34 20.10 -2.60
N ILE A 168 7.33 19.74 -1.82
CA ILE A 168 6.46 20.66 -1.15
C ILE A 168 7.14 20.98 0.18
N ASN A 169 7.83 22.14 0.24
CA ASN A 169 8.27 22.69 1.53
C ASN A 169 7.06 22.62 2.47
N PRO A 170 7.09 21.85 3.56
CA PRO A 170 5.88 21.63 4.36
C PRO A 170 5.52 22.98 4.98
N GLY A 171 4.51 23.65 4.43
CA GLY A 171 3.95 24.85 5.01
C GLY A 171 3.68 24.63 6.50
N GLN A 172 3.66 25.68 7.28
CA GLN A 172 3.39 25.56 8.70
C GLN A 172 2.02 24.89 8.90
N VAL A 173 1.95 23.95 9.83
CA VAL A 173 0.65 23.38 10.27
C VAL A 173 -0.19 24.52 10.80
N ALA A 174 -1.27 24.83 10.11
CA ALA A 174 -2.15 25.93 10.49
C ALA A 174 -3.41 25.45 11.23
N GLY A 175 -3.86 24.22 10.97
CA GLY A 175 -5.03 23.66 11.62
C GLY A 175 -5.52 22.34 11.03
N SER A 176 -6.80 22.05 11.29
CA SER A 176 -7.49 20.86 10.80
C SER A 176 -8.55 21.21 9.75
N GLY A 177 -8.98 20.21 9.00
CA GLY A 177 -10.15 20.28 8.13
C GLY A 177 -10.72 18.89 7.94
N PHE A 178 -11.97 18.79 7.48
CA PHE A 178 -12.59 17.50 7.21
C PHE A 178 -13.49 17.54 5.97
N LEU A 179 -13.74 16.38 5.39
CA LEU A 179 -14.53 16.27 4.16
C LEU A 179 -16.00 16.63 4.37
N LEU A 180 -16.56 17.38 3.41
CA LEU A 180 -17.99 17.69 3.31
C LEU A 180 -18.71 16.76 2.34
N SER A 181 -17.99 16.34 1.30
CA SER A 181 -18.55 15.48 0.25
C SER A 181 -17.48 14.56 -0.35
N PRO A 182 -17.89 13.46 -0.99
CA PRO A 182 -16.98 12.59 -1.72
C PRO A 182 -16.28 13.26 -2.91
N ASP A 183 -16.80 14.41 -3.36
CA ASP A 183 -16.24 15.18 -4.48
C ASP A 183 -14.98 15.97 -4.12
N GLY A 184 -14.47 15.80 -2.89
CA GLY A 184 -13.22 16.44 -2.42
C GLY A 184 -13.40 17.85 -1.88
N TYR A 185 -14.60 18.22 -1.46
CA TYR A 185 -14.83 19.45 -0.70
C TYR A 185 -14.55 19.21 0.79
N LEU A 186 -13.83 20.15 1.39
CA LEU A 186 -13.50 20.16 2.83
C LEU A 186 -13.95 21.47 3.46
N VAL A 187 -14.15 21.43 4.77
CA VAL A 187 -14.33 22.64 5.59
C VAL A 187 -13.14 22.81 6.53
N THR A 188 -12.79 24.05 6.77
CA THR A 188 -11.84 24.51 7.79
C THR A 188 -12.26 25.90 8.30
N ASN A 189 -11.48 26.52 9.17
CA ASN A 189 -11.72 27.90 9.58
C ASN A 189 -11.04 28.91 8.63
N THR A 190 -11.64 30.07 8.45
CA THR A 190 -11.08 31.14 7.62
C THR A 190 -9.77 31.68 8.20
N HIS A 191 -9.64 31.81 9.53
CA HIS A 191 -8.41 32.31 10.15
C HIS A 191 -7.20 31.40 9.87
N ILE A 192 -7.41 30.10 9.61
CA ILE A 192 -6.35 29.15 9.27
C ILE A 192 -5.73 29.47 7.91
N ILE A 193 -6.58 29.83 6.94
CA ILE A 193 -6.18 30.07 5.55
C ILE A 193 -5.95 31.56 5.25
N GLN A 194 -6.12 32.41 6.25
CA GLN A 194 -5.97 33.85 6.09
C GLN A 194 -4.54 34.19 5.69
N ASP A 195 -4.40 35.05 4.65
CA ASP A 195 -3.14 35.50 4.09
C ASP A 195 -2.24 34.36 3.57
N ALA A 196 -2.83 33.21 3.21
CA ALA A 196 -2.13 32.10 2.60
C ALA A 196 -2.03 32.28 1.07
N ASP A 197 -0.81 32.18 0.53
CA ASP A 197 -0.58 32.16 -0.92
C ASP A 197 -1.00 30.81 -1.53
N SER A 198 -0.87 29.77 -0.75
CA SER A 198 -1.35 28.43 -1.14
C SER A 198 -1.75 27.59 0.07
N VAL A 199 -2.72 26.71 -0.16
CA VAL A 199 -3.28 25.81 0.85
C VAL A 199 -3.04 24.37 0.39
N TYR A 200 -2.60 23.54 1.32
CA TYR A 200 -2.43 22.11 1.14
C TYR A 200 -3.15 21.36 2.26
N ILE A 201 -3.61 20.15 1.97
CA ILE A 201 -4.13 19.25 2.96
C ILE A 201 -3.27 18.00 3.02
N GLN A 202 -3.07 17.46 4.22
CA GLN A 202 -2.31 16.21 4.41
C GLN A 202 -3.19 15.19 5.11
N SER A 203 -3.23 13.98 4.54
CA SER A 203 -3.94 12.83 5.11
C SER A 203 -3.20 12.25 6.32
N THR A 204 -3.86 11.41 7.11
CA THR A 204 -3.25 10.61 8.19
C THR A 204 -2.14 9.67 7.70
N LYS A 205 -2.07 9.40 6.39
CA LYS A 205 -1.04 8.58 5.76
C LYS A 205 0.17 9.39 5.26
N GLY A 206 0.13 10.72 5.45
CA GLY A 206 1.19 11.63 4.98
C GLY A 206 1.04 12.08 3.52
N GLU A 207 -0.02 11.68 2.82
CA GLU A 207 -0.29 12.13 1.45
C GLU A 207 -0.70 13.61 1.46
N ILE A 208 -0.07 14.41 0.58
CA ILE A 208 -0.29 15.86 0.51
C ILE A 208 -0.96 16.21 -0.80
N TYR A 209 -2.02 17.02 -0.71
CA TYR A 209 -2.80 17.48 -1.85
C TYR A 209 -2.94 19.00 -1.83
N LYS A 210 -2.83 19.64 -3.00
CA LYS A 210 -3.12 21.06 -3.13
C LYS A 210 -4.61 21.29 -3.07
N ALA A 211 -5.04 22.30 -2.31
CA ALA A 211 -6.44 22.67 -2.19
C ALA A 211 -6.66 24.11 -2.68
N LYS A 212 -7.77 24.33 -3.36
CA LYS A 212 -8.26 25.64 -3.78
C LYS A 212 -9.28 26.14 -2.77
N VAL A 213 -9.21 27.40 -2.37
CA VAL A 213 -10.24 28.06 -1.58
C VAL A 213 -11.41 28.36 -2.52
N VAL A 214 -12.58 27.77 -2.24
CA VAL A 214 -13.82 27.98 -3.00
C VAL A 214 -14.66 29.09 -2.37
N TYR A 215 -14.66 29.13 -1.03
CA TYR A 215 -15.43 30.09 -0.28
C TYR A 215 -14.74 30.38 1.07
N ALA A 216 -14.77 31.62 1.51
CA ALA A 216 -14.28 32.02 2.82
C ALA A 216 -15.18 33.08 3.42
N ASP A 217 -15.69 32.82 4.62
CA ASP A 217 -16.53 33.71 5.40
C ASP A 217 -15.82 34.12 6.69
N ARG A 218 -15.39 35.36 6.75
CA ARG A 218 -14.72 35.92 7.95
C ARG A 218 -15.66 36.13 9.12
N LYS A 219 -16.95 36.33 8.86
CA LYS A 219 -17.95 36.57 9.92
C LYS A 219 -18.20 35.32 10.73
N TYR A 220 -18.38 34.21 10.04
CA TYR A 220 -18.62 32.90 10.66
C TYR A 220 -17.35 32.06 10.84
N ASP A 221 -16.19 32.59 10.41
CA ASP A 221 -14.90 31.91 10.47
C ASP A 221 -14.90 30.53 9.77
N LEU A 222 -15.59 30.42 8.62
CA LEU A 222 -15.72 29.22 7.82
C LEU A 222 -15.06 29.37 6.47
N ALA A 223 -14.32 28.37 6.04
CA ALA A 223 -13.75 28.29 4.72
C ALA A 223 -14.02 26.91 4.09
N ILE A 224 -14.39 26.94 2.82
CA ILE A 224 -14.60 25.72 2.02
C ILE A 224 -13.44 25.60 1.04
N LEU A 225 -12.80 24.46 1.10
CA LEU A 225 -11.69 24.07 0.23
C LEU A 225 -12.16 23.02 -0.75
N GLN A 226 -11.54 22.97 -1.91
CA GLN A 226 -11.70 21.89 -2.88
C GLN A 226 -10.31 21.34 -3.21
N VAL A 227 -10.13 20.03 -3.09
CA VAL A 227 -8.91 19.38 -3.54
C VAL A 227 -8.78 19.59 -5.05
N HIS A 228 -7.62 20.07 -5.47
CA HIS A 228 -7.32 20.21 -6.88
C HIS A 228 -7.42 18.84 -7.55
N GLU A 229 -7.78 18.80 -8.84
CA GLU A 229 -7.91 17.57 -9.62
C GLU A 229 -6.61 16.74 -9.56
N ASP A 230 -6.51 15.90 -8.55
CA ASP A 230 -5.45 14.92 -8.38
C ASP A 230 -6.06 13.54 -8.50
N SER A 231 -5.64 12.79 -9.51
CA SER A 231 -6.13 11.43 -9.76
C SER A 231 -5.80 10.47 -8.60
N SER A 232 -4.87 10.85 -7.73
CA SER A 232 -4.49 10.09 -6.53
C SER A 232 -5.42 10.35 -5.34
N PHE A 233 -6.12 11.50 -5.32
CA PHE A 233 -7.11 11.80 -4.27
C PHE A 233 -8.37 10.98 -4.49
N ARG A 234 -8.52 9.90 -3.74
CA ARG A 234 -9.69 9.03 -3.81
C ARG A 234 -10.44 9.06 -2.49
N VAL A 235 -11.63 9.63 -2.51
CA VAL A 235 -12.60 9.51 -1.42
C VAL A 235 -13.45 8.27 -1.64
N LYS A 236 -13.75 7.55 -0.56
CA LYS A 236 -14.74 6.46 -0.59
C LYS A 236 -16.08 7.03 -1.06
N THR A 237 -16.89 6.20 -1.70
CA THR A 237 -18.17 6.56 -2.34
C THR A 237 -19.16 7.28 -1.41
N ALA A 238 -18.98 7.19 -0.08
CA ALA A 238 -19.79 7.90 0.92
C ALA A 238 -18.97 8.21 2.17
N LEU A 239 -19.23 9.35 2.78
CA LEU A 239 -18.66 9.70 4.08
C LEU A 239 -19.30 8.85 5.19
N PRO A 240 -18.55 8.47 6.25
CA PRO A 240 -19.08 7.62 7.30
C PRO A 240 -20.05 8.35 8.24
N TYR A 241 -19.92 9.68 8.35
CA TYR A 241 -20.73 10.54 9.21
C TYR A 241 -21.80 11.28 8.42
N GLY A 242 -22.87 11.63 9.11
CA GLY A 242 -23.89 12.55 8.63
C GLY A 242 -23.68 13.96 9.19
N PHE A 243 -24.29 14.96 8.55
CA PHE A 243 -24.36 16.32 9.05
C PHE A 243 -25.73 16.57 9.64
N GLU A 244 -25.77 16.94 10.92
CA GLU A 244 -27.01 17.24 11.62
C GLU A 244 -27.23 18.73 11.65
N ALA A 245 -28.40 19.15 11.18
CA ALA A 245 -28.87 20.53 11.32
C ALA A 245 -29.87 20.59 12.49
N GLY A 246 -29.70 21.53 13.36
CA GLY A 246 -30.57 21.72 14.51
C GLY A 246 -29.81 21.87 15.81
N PRO A 247 -30.50 22.31 16.86
CA PRO A 247 -29.85 22.58 18.14
C PRO A 247 -29.53 21.27 18.87
N SER A 248 -28.32 21.15 19.35
CA SER A 248 -27.92 20.13 20.32
C SER A 248 -28.24 20.59 21.75
N ASP A 249 -28.42 19.62 22.66
CA ASP A 249 -28.83 19.92 24.02
C ASP A 249 -27.65 20.02 25.00
N LEU A 250 -27.85 20.78 26.08
CA LEU A 250 -26.87 20.91 27.15
C LEU A 250 -26.59 19.56 27.79
N GLY A 251 -25.31 19.29 28.06
CA GLY A 251 -24.87 18.03 28.65
C GLY A 251 -24.74 16.88 27.65
N GLU A 252 -25.05 17.08 26.37
CA GLU A 252 -24.83 16.11 25.33
C GLU A 252 -23.34 15.77 25.20
N ARG A 253 -23.00 14.47 25.14
CA ARG A 253 -21.62 14.04 24.95
C ARG A 253 -21.17 14.33 23.52
N VAL A 254 -20.05 15.00 23.42
CA VAL A 254 -19.48 15.42 22.15
C VAL A 254 -18.00 15.07 22.08
N PHE A 255 -17.49 14.87 20.89
CA PHE A 255 -16.08 14.60 20.68
C PHE A 255 -15.56 15.28 19.42
N THR A 256 -14.25 15.42 19.33
CA THR A 256 -13.55 16.00 18.18
C THR A 256 -12.34 15.19 17.81
N LEU A 257 -11.94 15.30 16.56
CA LEU A 257 -10.69 14.79 15.99
C LEU A 257 -9.98 15.94 15.28
N GLY A 258 -8.69 16.11 15.53
CA GLY A 258 -7.93 17.18 14.89
C GLY A 258 -6.43 16.95 14.98
N PHE A 259 -5.67 17.88 14.44
CA PHE A 259 -4.21 17.81 14.33
C PHE A 259 -3.53 18.98 15.03
N PRO A 260 -3.46 18.99 16.37
CA PRO A 260 -2.63 19.95 17.09
C PRO A 260 -1.14 19.68 16.93
N ARG A 261 -0.81 18.56 16.34
CA ARG A 261 0.52 18.07 15.94
C ARG A 261 0.37 17.17 14.71
N GLU A 262 1.46 16.58 14.22
CA GLU A 262 1.39 15.70 13.03
C GLU A 262 0.51 14.46 13.21
N GLU A 263 0.29 14.04 14.44
CA GLU A 263 -0.62 12.93 14.77
C GLU A 263 -2.03 13.45 15.07
N ILE A 264 -3.04 12.66 14.67
CA ILE A 264 -4.43 12.94 15.00
C ILE A 264 -4.67 12.81 16.51
N VAL A 265 -5.36 13.77 17.08
CA VAL A 265 -5.69 13.81 18.50
C VAL A 265 -7.20 13.73 18.67
N TYR A 266 -7.64 12.88 19.56
CA TYR A 266 -9.01 12.74 20.02
C TYR A 266 -9.25 13.56 21.29
N GLY A 267 -10.36 14.31 21.32
CA GLY A 267 -10.88 14.99 22.50
C GLY A 267 -12.34 14.65 22.71
N GLU A 268 -12.77 14.47 23.96
CA GLU A 268 -14.16 14.18 24.33
C GLU A 268 -14.59 15.06 25.52
N GLY A 269 -15.85 15.40 25.53
CA GLY A 269 -16.45 16.20 26.61
C GLY A 269 -17.95 16.38 26.42
N TYR A 270 -18.45 17.53 26.85
CA TYR A 270 -19.87 17.80 26.83
C TYR A 270 -20.17 19.18 26.26
N LEU A 271 -21.36 19.34 25.70
CA LEU A 271 -21.90 20.65 25.31
C LEU A 271 -22.24 21.46 26.56
N SER A 272 -21.47 22.53 26.78
CA SER A 272 -21.56 23.37 28.01
C SER A 272 -22.49 24.53 27.84
N SER A 273 -22.68 25.06 26.60
CA SER A 273 -23.62 26.13 26.30
C SER A 273 -24.13 26.02 24.86
N LYS A 274 -25.42 26.36 24.66
CA LYS A 274 -26.03 26.50 23.33
C LYS A 274 -25.58 27.77 22.59
N THR A 275 -24.84 28.66 23.26
CA THR A 275 -24.27 29.87 22.67
C THR A 275 -22.76 29.93 22.93
N GLY A 276 -22.06 30.59 22.05
CA GLY A 276 -20.64 30.88 22.18
C GLY A 276 -20.34 32.04 23.12
N TYR A 277 -19.14 32.59 22.98
CA TYR A 277 -18.66 33.70 23.79
C TYR A 277 -19.61 34.92 23.72
N ARG A 278 -19.91 35.51 24.88
CA ARG A 278 -20.83 36.65 25.02
C ARG A 278 -22.21 36.44 24.37
N GLY A 279 -22.73 35.22 24.39
CA GLY A 279 -24.05 34.92 23.85
C GLY A 279 -24.10 34.75 22.33
N ASP A 280 -22.95 34.54 21.67
CA ASP A 280 -22.88 34.29 20.22
C ASP A 280 -23.74 33.08 19.83
N SER A 281 -24.84 33.32 19.14
CA SER A 281 -25.77 32.28 18.71
C SER A 281 -25.21 31.37 17.59
N THR A 282 -24.09 31.76 16.96
CA THR A 282 -23.49 31.05 15.85
C THR A 282 -22.65 29.84 16.29
N ALA A 283 -22.26 29.83 17.57
CA ALA A 283 -21.37 28.81 18.11
C ALA A 283 -21.96 28.10 19.33
N TYR A 284 -21.47 26.91 19.59
CA TYR A 284 -21.57 26.20 20.86
C TYR A 284 -20.36 26.50 21.74
N GLN A 285 -20.52 26.42 23.07
CA GLN A 285 -19.40 26.21 23.99
C GLN A 285 -19.36 24.75 24.43
N VAL A 286 -18.18 24.15 24.38
CA VAL A 286 -17.96 22.73 24.72
C VAL A 286 -16.85 22.61 25.76
N ALA A 287 -16.98 21.63 26.66
CA ALA A 287 -15.98 21.28 27.66
C ALA A 287 -15.06 20.19 27.09
N ILE A 288 -14.33 20.52 26.04
CA ILE A 288 -13.30 19.67 25.44
C ILE A 288 -11.97 20.42 25.50
N SER A 289 -10.94 19.78 26.02
CA SER A 289 -9.58 20.33 25.94
C SER A 289 -9.06 20.27 24.51
N VAL A 290 -8.90 21.43 23.88
CA VAL A 290 -8.33 21.56 22.54
C VAL A 290 -7.07 22.41 22.58
N ASN A 291 -6.14 22.12 21.69
CA ASN A 291 -4.91 22.88 21.47
C ASN A 291 -4.96 23.59 20.12
N PRO A 292 -4.11 24.60 19.89
CA PRO A 292 -3.90 25.15 18.56
C PRO A 292 -3.64 24.03 17.56
N GLY A 293 -4.34 24.08 16.41
CA GLY A 293 -4.33 23.02 15.41
C GLY A 293 -5.57 22.13 15.40
N ASN A 294 -6.37 22.06 16.49
CA ASN A 294 -7.68 21.41 16.44
C ASN A 294 -8.74 22.26 15.70
N SER A 295 -8.49 23.57 15.54
CA SER A 295 -9.36 24.48 14.79
C SER A 295 -9.60 23.94 13.37
N GLY A 296 -10.86 24.00 12.91
CA GLY A 296 -11.31 23.43 11.65
C GLY A 296 -11.67 21.95 11.70
N GLY A 297 -11.40 21.27 12.82
CA GLY A 297 -11.82 19.88 13.04
C GLY A 297 -13.32 19.73 13.31
N PRO A 298 -13.91 18.54 13.07
CA PRO A 298 -15.33 18.29 13.32
C PRO A 298 -15.64 18.20 14.81
N LEU A 299 -16.74 18.79 15.25
CA LEU A 299 -17.42 18.48 16.50
C LEU A 299 -18.52 17.48 16.20
N LEU A 300 -18.49 16.32 16.87
CA LEU A 300 -19.42 15.22 16.63
C LEU A 300 -20.22 14.91 17.90
N ASP A 301 -21.48 14.49 17.71
CA ASP A 301 -22.34 13.95 18.75
C ASP A 301 -21.95 12.50 19.13
N GLU A 302 -22.63 11.92 20.10
CA GLU A 302 -22.38 10.55 20.54
C GLU A 302 -22.62 9.51 19.44
N LYS A 303 -23.50 9.77 18.49
CA LYS A 303 -23.81 8.90 17.35
C LYS A 303 -22.81 9.07 16.21
N GLY A 304 -21.93 10.07 16.25
CA GLY A 304 -20.98 10.38 15.20
C GLY A 304 -21.54 11.26 14.08
N ASN A 305 -22.61 12.03 14.32
CA ASN A 305 -23.01 13.10 13.42
C ASN A 305 -22.17 14.35 13.66
N VAL A 306 -21.84 15.05 12.59
CA VAL A 306 -21.19 16.36 12.70
C VAL A 306 -22.24 17.39 13.07
N ILE A 307 -22.04 18.04 14.22
CA ILE A 307 -22.92 19.09 14.78
C ILE A 307 -22.24 20.45 14.78
N GLY A 308 -20.92 20.51 14.50
CA GLY A 308 -20.20 21.78 14.47
C GLY A 308 -18.77 21.64 13.97
N ILE A 309 -18.06 22.76 13.90
CA ILE A 309 -16.66 22.90 13.51
C ILE A 309 -15.91 23.58 14.65
N ILE A 310 -14.86 22.98 15.20
CA ILE A 310 -14.04 23.56 16.27
C ILE A 310 -13.42 24.86 15.77
N SER A 311 -13.56 25.94 16.59
CA SER A 311 -12.93 27.22 16.33
C SER A 311 -12.09 27.64 17.53
N GLY A 312 -10.80 27.89 17.28
CA GLY A 312 -9.87 28.39 18.32
C GLY A 312 -9.79 29.92 18.44
N LYS A 313 -10.68 30.64 17.76
CA LYS A 313 -10.59 32.12 17.66
C LYS A 313 -10.84 32.90 18.96
N GLN A 314 -11.36 32.25 20.00
CA GLN A 314 -11.76 32.91 21.26
C GLN A 314 -10.99 32.32 22.46
N THR A 315 -9.69 32.33 22.40
CA THR A 315 -8.79 31.78 23.44
C THR A 315 -8.66 32.65 24.69
N SER A 316 -9.38 33.78 24.78
CA SER A 316 -9.29 34.72 25.92
C SER A 316 -9.99 34.22 27.18
N THR A 317 -10.71 33.11 27.14
CA THR A 317 -11.38 32.50 28.29
C THR A 317 -10.72 31.14 28.58
N GLU A 318 -9.96 31.06 29.67
CA GLU A 318 -9.30 29.79 30.07
C GLU A 318 -10.31 28.65 30.15
N GLY A 319 -10.03 27.54 29.47
CA GLY A 319 -10.80 26.31 29.53
C GLY A 319 -12.07 26.23 28.67
N ALA A 320 -12.41 27.27 27.88
CA ALA A 320 -13.60 27.27 27.04
C ALA A 320 -13.22 27.01 25.57
N THR A 321 -13.76 25.95 24.96
CA THR A 321 -13.68 25.65 23.54
C THR A 321 -15.00 26.02 22.87
N PHE A 322 -14.91 26.61 21.68
CA PHE A 322 -16.08 27.00 20.89
C PHE A 322 -16.12 26.20 19.57
N ALA A 323 -17.35 25.93 19.10
CA ALA A 323 -17.57 25.25 17.84
C ALA A 323 -18.70 25.93 17.05
N ILE A 324 -18.43 26.28 15.81
CA ILE A 324 -19.40 26.86 14.88
C ILE A 324 -20.44 25.80 14.55
N LYS A 325 -21.72 26.13 14.68
CA LYS A 325 -22.83 25.20 14.43
C LYS A 325 -22.92 24.83 12.95
N THR A 326 -23.30 23.61 12.65
CA THR A 326 -23.53 23.12 11.27
C THR A 326 -24.57 23.93 10.50
N ASP A 327 -25.55 24.57 11.17
CA ASP A 327 -26.51 25.46 10.52
C ASP A 327 -25.83 26.59 9.72
N TYR A 328 -24.74 27.13 10.26
CA TYR A 328 -23.97 28.18 9.57
C TYR A 328 -23.10 27.60 8.45
N LEU A 329 -22.65 26.35 8.56
CA LEU A 329 -22.02 25.65 7.46
C LEU A 329 -23.01 25.46 6.30
N PHE A 330 -24.25 25.03 6.57
CA PHE A 330 -25.28 24.89 5.53
C PHE A 330 -25.56 26.23 4.85
N ARG A 331 -25.64 27.31 5.61
CA ARG A 331 -25.81 28.68 5.05
C ARG A 331 -24.62 29.10 4.22
N ALA A 332 -23.41 28.86 4.67
CA ALA A 332 -22.19 29.17 3.94
C ALA A 332 -22.15 28.44 2.58
N ILE A 333 -22.48 27.13 2.57
CA ILE A 333 -22.54 26.34 1.33
C ILE A 333 -23.62 26.85 0.39
N SER A 334 -24.79 27.22 0.91
CA SER A 334 -25.88 27.76 0.09
C SER A 334 -25.56 29.16 -0.50
N ALA A 335 -24.59 29.87 0.06
CA ALA A 335 -24.14 31.16 -0.42
C ALA A 335 -23.07 31.07 -1.53
N ILE A 336 -22.53 29.87 -1.81
CA ILE A 336 -21.53 29.68 -2.84
C ILE A 336 -22.19 29.74 -4.21
N PRO A 337 -21.70 30.57 -5.16
CA PRO A 337 -22.19 30.57 -6.53
C PRO A 337 -22.03 29.20 -7.19
N THR A 338 -23.07 28.69 -7.82
CA THR A 338 -23.07 27.35 -8.46
C THR A 338 -21.98 27.18 -9.49
N ASP A 339 -21.64 28.23 -10.20
CA ASP A 339 -20.60 28.27 -11.24
C ASP A 339 -19.18 28.04 -10.68
N SER A 340 -19.01 28.27 -9.36
CA SER A 340 -17.74 28.04 -8.66
C SER A 340 -17.56 26.58 -8.23
N LEU A 341 -18.58 25.73 -8.37
CA LEU A 341 -18.62 24.36 -7.91
C LEU A 341 -18.48 23.36 -9.04
N LYS A 342 -17.66 22.32 -8.87
CA LYS A 342 -17.38 21.28 -9.88
C LYS A 342 -18.64 20.58 -10.41
N ASN A 343 -19.63 20.33 -9.53
CA ASN A 343 -20.88 19.62 -9.86
C ASN A 343 -22.11 20.51 -9.54
N ASN A 344 -21.97 21.84 -9.63
CA ASN A 344 -22.99 22.83 -9.30
C ASN A 344 -23.58 22.71 -7.87
N SER A 345 -23.11 21.81 -7.03
CA SER A 345 -23.57 21.66 -5.65
C SER A 345 -22.61 20.86 -4.77
N ILE A 346 -22.54 21.21 -3.49
CA ILE A 346 -21.88 20.39 -2.46
C ILE A 346 -22.97 19.58 -1.76
N ARG A 347 -22.94 18.25 -1.93
CA ARG A 347 -23.96 17.37 -1.35
C ARG A 347 -23.45 16.79 -0.03
N MET A 348 -23.86 17.40 1.07
CA MET A 348 -23.63 16.85 2.41
C MET A 348 -24.68 15.78 2.74
N SER A 349 -24.22 14.62 3.15
CA SER A 349 -25.11 13.50 3.52
C SER A 349 -25.64 13.70 4.95
N ARG A 350 -26.93 13.47 5.15
CA ARG A 350 -27.53 13.30 6.47
C ARG A 350 -27.47 11.84 6.96
N LYS A 351 -27.07 10.91 6.09
CA LYS A 351 -26.94 9.49 6.45
C LYS A 351 -25.72 9.29 7.31
N ASN A 352 -25.91 8.64 8.45
CA ASN A 352 -24.85 8.31 9.40
C ASN A 352 -24.68 6.80 9.48
N GLY A 353 -23.51 6.30 9.07
CA GLY A 353 -23.10 4.90 9.17
C GLY A 353 -22.41 4.53 10.49
N LEU A 354 -22.30 5.49 11.43
CA LEU A 354 -21.52 5.35 12.67
C LEU A 354 -22.38 5.08 13.91
N ALA A 355 -23.67 5.39 13.86
CA ALA A 355 -24.57 5.45 15.04
C ALA A 355 -24.60 4.16 15.88
N LYS A 356 -24.35 3.00 15.27
CA LYS A 356 -24.35 1.69 15.96
C LYS A 356 -22.95 1.17 16.29
N LEU A 357 -21.90 1.94 16.00
CA LEU A 357 -20.51 1.53 16.20
C LEU A 357 -20.01 1.94 17.58
N SER A 358 -19.04 1.21 18.10
CA SER A 358 -18.28 1.64 19.28
C SER A 358 -17.51 2.93 18.98
N ARG A 359 -17.21 3.76 20.01
CA ARG A 359 -16.42 4.98 19.85
C ARG A 359 -15.10 4.72 19.13
N LYS A 360 -14.40 3.64 19.49
CA LYS A 360 -13.16 3.21 18.82
C LYS A 360 -13.34 3.00 17.32
N ASP A 361 -14.43 2.38 16.90
CA ASP A 361 -14.69 2.10 15.49
C ASP A 361 -15.20 3.33 14.74
N GLN A 362 -15.94 4.21 15.42
CA GLN A 362 -16.29 5.53 14.88
C GLN A 362 -15.03 6.32 14.56
N ILE A 363 -14.09 6.44 15.51
CA ILE A 363 -12.81 7.16 15.34
C ILE A 363 -12.02 6.61 14.15
N LYS A 364 -11.87 5.28 14.04
CA LYS A 364 -11.15 4.66 12.93
C LYS A 364 -11.72 5.03 11.55
N LYS A 365 -13.03 5.21 11.44
CA LYS A 365 -13.67 5.57 10.17
C LYS A 365 -13.60 7.08 9.91
N ILE A 366 -13.76 7.90 10.95
CA ILE A 366 -13.76 9.36 10.83
C ILE A 366 -12.37 9.88 10.51
N GLN A 367 -11.31 9.36 11.14
CA GLN A 367 -9.94 9.86 10.99
C GLN A 367 -9.44 9.82 9.54
N GLU A 368 -9.97 8.92 8.69
CA GLU A 368 -9.63 8.85 7.26
C GLU A 368 -10.17 10.05 6.47
N ASN A 369 -11.05 10.86 7.07
CA ASN A 369 -11.71 11.98 6.42
C ASN A 369 -11.39 13.32 7.12
N VAL A 370 -10.44 13.31 8.08
CA VAL A 370 -9.91 14.51 8.74
C VAL A 370 -8.47 14.69 8.27
N TYR A 371 -8.11 15.93 7.97
CA TYR A 371 -6.85 16.31 7.35
C TYR A 371 -6.14 17.41 8.11
N ILE A 372 -4.82 17.44 8.04
CA ILE A 372 -4.01 18.60 8.42
C ILE A 372 -4.18 19.66 7.33
N VAL A 373 -4.49 20.89 7.70
CA VAL A 373 -4.43 22.03 6.79
C VAL A 373 -3.09 22.72 6.96
N LYS A 374 -2.33 22.82 5.88
CA LYS A 374 -1.03 23.50 5.81
C LYS A 374 -1.13 24.70 4.90
N VAL A 375 -0.52 25.81 5.32
CA VAL A 375 -0.52 27.05 4.56
C VAL A 375 0.89 27.49 4.23
N PHE A 376 1.03 28.06 3.07
CA PHE A 376 2.21 28.74 2.60
C PHE A 376 1.98 30.23 2.62
N LYS A 377 2.93 30.97 3.17
CA LYS A 377 2.99 32.42 3.11
C LYS A 377 4.36 32.80 2.58
N HIS A 378 4.44 33.62 1.53
CA HIS A 378 5.70 34.24 1.14
C HIS A 378 6.08 35.22 2.24
N GLU A 379 7.27 35.08 2.78
CA GLU A 379 7.86 36.14 3.59
C GLU A 379 8.03 37.36 2.69
N LYS A 380 7.34 38.46 3.05
CA LYS A 380 7.45 39.76 2.40
C LYS A 380 8.74 40.45 2.82
#